data_70daa96c14f6343673f08dd38c487924
#
_entry.id   70daa96c14f6343673f08dd38c487924
#
_cell.length_a   1.000
_cell.length_b   1.000
_cell.length_c   1.000
_cell.angle_alpha   90.00
_cell.angle_beta   90.00
_cell.angle_gamma   90.00
#
_symmetry.space_group_name_H-M   'P 1'
#
loop_
_entity.id
_entity.type
_entity.pdbx_description
1 polymer ?
#
loop_
_entity_poly.entity_id
_entity_poly.type
_entity_poly.pdbx_seq_one_letter_code
_entity_poly.pdbx_strand_id
1 'polypeptide(L)'
;MTTFEAGDVTLRKVRENVWEIPREGDMRVPARVFASERLLEEIVEDRTLEQLRNATHLPGIRKYAICMPDGHQGYGFPVGGVAGIDAENGCISPGAIGYDINCGVRMIKTDLTYADLRGRETELVDALFEAVPSGLGGGGVLEGDHGILESALERGVEWCLEAGYAVESDLEHCEDNGVRRDADPDAVPQRAKDRGQNQMGSLGSGNHFLEVQRVAEVFDPETAEAYGLEADQVVVLIHCGSRGLGHQLCTEYLRRIETAHSGLVDALPDKELAAAPAGSQLAEAYYGAMCAAINFAWVNRQLITHRTRAVFADVFGESWEALGMELLYDVAHNIAKKEVHDVDGEDRELYVHRKGATRAFPSGRPEVPDAYRDVGQPVIIPGSMGAGSYVLRGG
;
A
#
# COMPACT_ATOMS: atom_id res chain seq x y z
N MET A 1 -14.72 31.37 -11.89
CA MET A 1 -14.10 30.15 -11.36
C MET A 1 -15.19 29.37 -10.64
N THR A 2 -15.32 28.09 -10.92
CA THR A 2 -16.30 27.25 -10.23
C THR A 2 -15.77 26.93 -8.84
N THR A 3 -16.60 27.12 -7.81
CA THR A 3 -16.29 26.80 -6.41
C THR A 3 -17.24 25.73 -5.90
N PHE A 4 -16.81 24.97 -4.91
CA PHE A 4 -17.60 24.01 -4.19
C PHE A 4 -17.41 24.26 -2.68
N GLU A 5 -18.51 24.47 -1.98
CA GLU A 5 -18.50 24.76 -0.54
C GLU A 5 -18.78 23.47 0.26
N ALA A 6 -17.87 23.13 1.16
CA ALA A 6 -17.93 21.96 2.01
C ALA A 6 -17.66 22.34 3.47
N GLY A 7 -18.71 22.71 4.21
CA GLY A 7 -18.58 23.20 5.58
C GLY A 7 -17.76 24.50 5.65
N ASP A 8 -16.61 24.42 6.33
CA ASP A 8 -15.66 25.54 6.46
C ASP A 8 -14.53 25.53 5.40
N VAL A 9 -14.62 24.60 4.44
CA VAL A 9 -13.64 24.46 3.36
C VAL A 9 -14.25 24.88 2.03
N THR A 10 -13.59 25.81 1.33
CA THR A 10 -13.95 26.20 -0.04
C THR A 10 -12.95 25.61 -1.02
N LEU A 11 -13.43 24.79 -1.96
CA LEU A 11 -12.61 24.27 -3.06
C LEU A 11 -12.81 25.08 -4.32
N ARG A 12 -11.73 25.27 -5.09
CA ARG A 12 -11.75 25.92 -6.41
C ARG A 12 -11.43 24.87 -7.48
N LYS A 13 -12.25 24.81 -8.53
CA LYS A 13 -11.97 23.95 -9.68
C LYS A 13 -10.76 24.50 -10.44
N VAL A 14 -9.66 23.74 -10.49
CA VAL A 14 -8.42 24.08 -11.20
C VAL A 14 -8.47 23.63 -12.65
N ARG A 15 -8.96 22.41 -12.86
CA ARG A 15 -9.22 21.79 -14.16
C ARG A 15 -10.27 20.69 -14.00
N GLU A 16 -10.61 20.01 -15.07
CA GLU A 16 -11.52 18.88 -15.01
C GLU A 16 -11.02 17.84 -13.99
N ASN A 17 -11.91 17.40 -13.11
CA ASN A 17 -11.65 16.44 -12.03
C ASN A 17 -10.51 16.81 -11.06
N VAL A 18 -10.12 18.11 -10.97
CA VAL A 18 -9.11 18.58 -10.01
C VAL A 18 -9.61 19.83 -9.30
N TRP A 19 -9.67 19.71 -7.98
CA TRP A 19 -10.07 20.77 -7.07
C TRP A 19 -8.93 21.16 -6.14
N GLU A 20 -8.89 22.40 -5.72
CA GLU A 20 -7.86 22.92 -4.84
C GLU A 20 -8.48 23.62 -3.63
N ILE A 21 -8.00 23.27 -2.45
CA ILE A 21 -8.15 24.06 -1.23
C ILE A 21 -7.01 25.07 -1.26
N PRO A 22 -7.28 26.38 -1.46
CA PRO A 22 -6.25 27.40 -1.50
C PRO A 22 -5.46 27.45 -0.19
N ARG A 23 -4.19 27.83 -0.29
CA ARG A 23 -3.37 28.04 0.91
C ARG A 23 -3.92 29.24 1.71
N GLU A 24 -4.23 29.03 2.99
CA GLU A 24 -4.74 30.04 3.91
C GLU A 24 -4.06 29.89 5.28
N GLY A 25 -3.95 31.00 6.02
CA GLY A 25 -3.38 31.00 7.38
C GLY A 25 -2.00 30.36 7.46
N ASP A 26 -1.83 29.42 8.35
CA ASP A 26 -0.55 28.73 8.62
C ASP A 26 -0.30 27.53 7.71
N MET A 27 -1.17 27.25 6.75
CA MET A 27 -0.92 26.22 5.73
C MET A 27 0.39 26.53 4.99
N ARG A 28 1.23 25.51 4.82
CA ARG A 28 2.52 25.64 4.10
C ARG A 28 2.37 25.54 2.59
N VAL A 29 1.43 24.71 2.15
CA VAL A 29 1.09 24.47 0.73
C VAL A 29 -0.43 24.40 0.58
N PRO A 30 -0.97 24.61 -0.64
CA PRO A 30 -2.38 24.31 -0.92
C PRO A 30 -2.60 22.78 -0.92
N ALA A 31 -3.87 22.36 -0.88
CA ALA A 31 -4.22 20.96 -1.03
C ALA A 31 -4.99 20.73 -2.34
N ARG A 32 -4.88 19.52 -2.91
CA ARG A 32 -5.59 19.12 -4.13
C ARG A 32 -6.39 17.85 -3.94
N VAL A 33 -7.60 17.84 -4.51
CA VAL A 33 -8.48 16.69 -4.56
C VAL A 33 -8.68 16.31 -6.03
N PHE A 34 -8.41 15.06 -6.36
CA PHE A 34 -8.67 14.49 -7.68
C PHE A 34 -10.02 13.77 -7.63
N ALA A 35 -11.09 14.41 -8.07
CA ALA A 35 -12.43 13.86 -8.04
C ALA A 35 -13.32 14.49 -9.12
N SER A 36 -14.23 13.69 -9.69
CA SER A 36 -15.40 14.23 -10.39
C SER A 36 -16.31 14.98 -9.39
N GLU A 37 -17.24 15.77 -9.87
CA GLU A 37 -18.20 16.46 -8.98
C GLU A 37 -18.99 15.47 -8.13
N ARG A 38 -19.37 14.33 -8.72
CA ARG A 38 -20.08 13.25 -8.02
C ARG A 38 -19.22 12.65 -6.89
N LEU A 39 -17.96 12.30 -7.15
CA LEU A 39 -17.07 11.74 -6.12
C LEU A 39 -16.73 12.76 -5.04
N LEU A 40 -16.68 14.05 -5.42
CA LEU A 40 -16.46 15.11 -4.44
C LEU A 40 -17.62 15.20 -3.44
N GLU A 41 -18.87 14.98 -3.88
CA GLU A 41 -20.03 14.92 -2.99
C GLU A 41 -19.91 13.81 -1.94
N GLU A 42 -19.30 12.67 -2.30
CA GLU A 42 -19.04 11.57 -1.36
C GLU A 42 -17.87 11.91 -0.40
N ILE A 43 -16.78 12.49 -0.91
CA ILE A 43 -15.59 12.88 -0.12
C ILE A 43 -15.92 13.91 0.99
N VAL A 44 -16.92 14.75 0.78
CA VAL A 44 -17.30 15.79 1.76
C VAL A 44 -18.23 15.31 2.87
N GLU A 45 -18.69 14.04 2.84
CA GLU A 45 -19.57 13.49 3.85
C GLU A 45 -18.90 13.25 5.20
N ASP A 46 -17.54 13.20 5.23
CA ASP A 46 -16.75 12.92 6.42
C ASP A 46 -15.63 13.98 6.63
N ARG A 47 -14.64 13.69 7.49
CA ARG A 47 -13.55 14.60 7.82
C ARG A 47 -12.40 14.62 6.79
N THR A 48 -12.56 14.04 5.63
CA THR A 48 -11.49 13.89 4.61
C THR A 48 -10.87 15.22 4.23
N LEU A 49 -11.67 16.24 3.92
CA LEU A 49 -11.15 17.57 3.53
C LEU A 49 -10.48 18.30 4.69
N GLU A 50 -11.01 18.16 5.91
CA GLU A 50 -10.38 18.69 7.13
C GLU A 50 -9.01 18.05 7.35
N GLN A 51 -8.91 16.72 7.28
CA GLN A 51 -7.65 15.99 7.43
C GLN A 51 -6.64 16.35 6.32
N LEU A 52 -7.10 16.50 5.10
CA LEU A 52 -6.27 16.92 3.98
C LEU A 52 -5.70 18.34 4.20
N ARG A 53 -6.54 19.28 4.65
CA ARG A 53 -6.12 20.65 5.01
C ARG A 53 -5.12 20.61 6.18
N ASN A 54 -5.38 19.80 7.21
CA ASN A 54 -4.48 19.67 8.35
C ASN A 54 -3.09 19.17 7.93
N ALA A 55 -3.00 18.24 6.99
CA ALA A 55 -1.74 17.71 6.48
C ALA A 55 -0.86 18.79 5.80
N THR A 56 -1.44 19.86 5.27
CA THR A 56 -0.67 20.96 4.66
C THR A 56 0.21 21.72 5.65
N HIS A 57 0.04 21.50 6.96
CA HIS A 57 0.83 22.11 8.02
C HIS A 57 2.10 21.32 8.35
N LEU A 58 2.27 20.09 7.83
CA LEU A 58 3.43 19.26 8.10
C LEU A 58 4.73 19.98 7.69
N PRO A 59 5.75 20.02 8.56
CA PRO A 59 7.03 20.65 8.23
C PRO A 59 7.68 20.02 7.01
N GLY A 60 8.12 20.87 6.08
CA GLY A 60 8.81 20.43 4.88
C GLY A 60 7.93 19.87 3.77
N ILE A 61 6.60 19.87 3.93
CA ILE A 61 5.70 19.47 2.83
C ILE A 61 5.91 20.32 1.60
N ARG A 62 5.91 19.70 0.41
CA ARG A 62 6.19 20.35 -0.88
C ARG A 62 4.97 20.29 -1.81
N LYS A 63 4.82 21.30 -2.64
CA LYS A 63 3.79 21.44 -3.67
C LYS A 63 2.36 21.39 -3.13
N TYR A 64 1.89 20.20 -2.72
CA TYR A 64 0.51 19.95 -2.34
C TYR A 64 0.41 18.81 -1.31
N ALA A 65 -0.61 18.88 -0.44
CA ALA A 65 -1.23 17.67 0.09
C ALA A 65 -2.29 17.21 -0.92
N ILE A 66 -2.31 15.92 -1.27
CA ILE A 66 -3.15 15.37 -2.34
C ILE A 66 -4.12 14.35 -1.76
N CYS A 67 -5.37 14.36 -2.26
CA CYS A 67 -6.36 13.32 -2.02
C CYS A 67 -6.80 12.72 -3.37
N MET A 68 -6.76 11.39 -3.43
CA MET A 68 -7.16 10.61 -4.60
C MET A 68 -8.70 10.45 -4.67
N PRO A 69 -9.27 9.97 -5.80
CA PRO A 69 -10.72 9.93 -6.02
C PRO A 69 -11.54 9.10 -5.02
N ASP A 70 -10.91 8.09 -4.41
CA ASP A 70 -11.48 7.20 -3.40
C ASP A 70 -11.26 7.70 -1.96
N GLY A 71 -10.93 8.99 -1.81
CA GLY A 71 -10.60 9.60 -0.54
C GLY A 71 -11.71 9.48 0.49
N HIS A 72 -11.35 9.05 1.70
CA HIS A 72 -12.25 8.98 2.85
C HIS A 72 -11.50 9.19 4.17
N GLN A 73 -12.23 9.41 5.25
CA GLN A 73 -11.64 9.68 6.56
C GLN A 73 -10.70 8.55 7.01
N GLY A 74 -9.49 8.94 7.39
CA GLY A 74 -8.50 8.08 8.02
C GLY A 74 -8.17 8.51 9.45
N TYR A 75 -6.99 8.12 9.95
CA TYR A 75 -6.39 8.61 11.18
C TYR A 75 -5.35 9.68 10.82
N GLY A 76 -5.56 10.92 11.24
CA GLY A 76 -4.70 12.08 10.99
C GLY A 76 -4.61 12.53 9.53
N PHE A 77 -4.32 11.62 8.63
CA PHE A 77 -4.27 11.83 7.18
C PHE A 77 -5.39 11.05 6.50
N PRO A 78 -6.05 11.59 5.47
CA PRO A 78 -7.12 10.85 4.80
C PRO A 78 -6.56 9.60 4.10
N VAL A 79 -7.37 8.56 4.00
CA VAL A 79 -7.14 7.45 3.06
C VAL A 79 -7.30 8.00 1.64
N GLY A 80 -6.48 7.57 0.69
CA GLY A 80 -6.32 8.22 -0.61
C GLY A 80 -5.32 9.40 -0.57
N GLY A 81 -4.67 9.62 0.58
CA GLY A 81 -3.77 10.75 0.80
C GLY A 81 -2.36 10.53 0.27
N VAL A 82 -1.77 11.58 -0.34
CA VAL A 82 -0.35 11.62 -0.77
C VAL A 82 0.28 12.94 -0.34
N ALA A 83 1.48 12.88 0.27
CA ALA A 83 2.25 14.06 0.65
C ALA A 83 3.75 13.83 0.45
N GLY A 84 4.40 14.68 -0.34
CA GLY A 84 5.86 14.73 -0.47
C GLY A 84 6.44 15.69 0.56
N ILE A 85 7.30 15.20 1.44
CA ILE A 85 7.92 15.96 2.53
C ILE A 85 9.43 15.90 2.37
N ASP A 86 10.10 17.05 2.41
CA ASP A 86 11.55 17.18 2.27
C ASP A 86 12.27 16.24 3.23
N ALA A 87 13.13 15.36 2.69
CA ALA A 87 13.77 14.33 3.50
C ALA A 87 14.94 14.86 4.36
N GLU A 88 15.42 16.07 4.08
CA GLU A 88 16.49 16.72 4.82
C GLU A 88 15.95 17.68 5.91
N ASN A 89 14.98 18.52 5.53
CA ASN A 89 14.50 19.63 6.35
C ASN A 89 13.03 19.54 6.74
N GLY A 90 12.42 18.38 6.53
CA GLY A 90 11.00 18.14 6.79
C GLY A 90 10.76 17.25 8.00
N CYS A 91 9.87 16.31 7.85
CA CYS A 91 9.51 15.35 8.89
C CYS A 91 8.99 14.03 8.30
N ILE A 92 8.91 13.00 9.14
CA ILE A 92 8.19 11.77 8.85
C ILE A 92 7.06 11.58 9.85
N SER A 93 5.84 11.28 9.37
CA SER A 93 4.64 11.12 10.19
C SER A 93 4.06 9.72 10.07
N PRO A 94 4.04 8.92 11.15
CA PRO A 94 3.36 7.61 11.12
C PRO A 94 1.86 7.71 10.83
N GLY A 95 1.20 8.79 11.29
CA GLY A 95 -0.21 9.05 11.01
C GLY A 95 -0.52 9.25 9.52
N ALA A 96 0.44 9.80 8.76
CA ALA A 96 0.32 9.97 7.32
C ALA A 96 0.63 8.70 6.50
N ILE A 97 1.01 7.60 7.16
CA ILE A 97 1.23 6.28 6.57
C ILE A 97 0.08 5.34 6.94
N GLY A 98 -0.30 5.34 8.22
CA GLY A 98 -1.34 4.50 8.79
C GLY A 98 -0.79 3.34 9.61
N TYR A 99 -1.68 2.69 10.35
CA TYR A 99 -1.34 1.60 11.26
C TYR A 99 -0.95 0.31 10.54
N ASP A 100 -1.58 0.00 9.42
CA ASP A 100 -1.25 -1.17 8.62
C ASP A 100 -0.18 -0.81 7.57
N ILE A 101 1.07 -0.74 8.06
CA ILE A 101 2.25 -0.42 7.23
C ILE A 101 2.35 -1.44 6.10
N ASN A 102 2.55 -0.97 4.87
CA ASN A 102 2.55 -1.77 3.65
C ASN A 102 1.27 -2.62 3.49
N CYS A 103 0.10 -2.12 3.97
CA CYS A 103 -1.13 -2.60 3.37
C CYS A 103 -1.02 -2.39 1.86
N GLY A 104 -1.34 -3.42 1.11
CA GLY A 104 -1.11 -3.43 -0.33
C GLY A 104 -1.85 -4.56 -1.01
N VAL A 105 -1.79 -4.56 -2.32
CA VAL A 105 -2.48 -5.53 -3.16
C VAL A 105 -1.51 -6.27 -4.04
N ARG A 106 -1.78 -7.56 -4.22
CA ARG A 106 -1.03 -8.47 -5.09
C ARG A 106 -2.00 -9.19 -6.00
N MET A 107 -1.70 -9.22 -7.31
CA MET A 107 -2.49 -9.96 -8.28
C MET A 107 -1.68 -11.09 -8.88
N ILE A 108 -2.24 -12.30 -8.86
CA ILE A 108 -1.71 -13.49 -9.51
C ILE A 108 -2.54 -13.73 -10.77
N LYS A 109 -1.88 -13.87 -11.91
CA LYS A 109 -2.49 -14.29 -13.18
C LYS A 109 -2.63 -15.80 -13.20
N THR A 110 -3.48 -16.33 -14.05
CA THR A 110 -3.54 -17.76 -14.38
C THR A 110 -3.80 -17.92 -15.88
N ASP A 111 -3.55 -19.09 -16.43
CA ASP A 111 -3.95 -19.45 -17.80
C ASP A 111 -5.39 -20.02 -17.83
N LEU A 112 -6.10 -20.00 -16.70
CA LEU A 112 -7.47 -20.46 -16.58
C LEU A 112 -8.46 -19.39 -17.06
N THR A 113 -9.50 -19.84 -17.72
CA THR A 113 -10.69 -19.04 -18.02
C THR A 113 -11.80 -19.31 -17.00
N TYR A 114 -12.81 -18.44 -16.95
CA TYR A 114 -13.99 -18.69 -16.10
C TYR A 114 -14.71 -20.01 -16.46
N ALA A 115 -14.61 -20.46 -17.71
CA ALA A 115 -15.19 -21.74 -18.11
C ALA A 115 -14.52 -22.95 -17.40
N ASP A 116 -13.22 -22.87 -17.16
CA ASP A 116 -12.45 -23.91 -16.45
C ASP A 116 -12.79 -23.96 -14.95
N LEU A 117 -13.21 -22.84 -14.38
CA LEU A 117 -13.60 -22.71 -12.99
C LEU A 117 -15.03 -23.22 -12.71
N ARG A 118 -15.89 -23.25 -13.75
CA ARG A 118 -17.31 -23.62 -13.58
C ARG A 118 -17.50 -24.98 -12.91
N GLY A 119 -18.28 -24.96 -11.82
CA GLY A 119 -18.62 -26.14 -11.03
C GLY A 119 -17.56 -26.51 -10.00
N ARG A 120 -16.45 -25.77 -9.92
CA ARG A 120 -15.40 -25.91 -8.91
C ARG A 120 -15.30 -24.72 -7.95
N GLU A 121 -16.16 -23.71 -8.09
CA GLU A 121 -16.10 -22.46 -7.36
C GLU A 121 -16.18 -22.71 -5.85
N THR A 122 -17.12 -23.54 -5.40
CA THR A 122 -17.28 -23.85 -3.97
C THR A 122 -16.09 -24.66 -3.45
N GLU A 123 -15.64 -25.68 -4.18
CA GLU A 123 -14.46 -26.47 -3.81
C GLU A 123 -13.22 -25.61 -3.65
N LEU A 124 -12.96 -24.71 -4.59
CA LEU A 124 -11.81 -23.82 -4.57
C LEU A 124 -11.89 -22.81 -3.41
N VAL A 125 -13.05 -22.18 -3.19
CA VAL A 125 -13.24 -21.23 -2.10
C VAL A 125 -13.10 -21.88 -0.74
N ASP A 126 -13.68 -23.07 -0.53
CA ASP A 126 -13.56 -23.82 0.71
C ASP A 126 -12.11 -24.24 0.98
N ALA A 127 -11.39 -24.73 -0.04
CA ALA A 127 -9.98 -25.10 0.08
C ALA A 127 -9.08 -23.88 0.38
N LEU A 128 -9.32 -22.73 -0.25
CA LEU A 128 -8.61 -21.49 0.05
C LEU A 128 -8.88 -21.01 1.48
N PHE A 129 -10.13 -21.10 1.94
CA PHE A 129 -10.52 -20.71 3.29
C PHE A 129 -9.84 -21.58 4.37
N GLU A 130 -9.68 -22.88 4.10
CA GLU A 130 -8.95 -23.80 5.00
C GLU A 130 -7.43 -23.55 4.98
N ALA A 131 -6.86 -23.25 3.80
CA ALA A 131 -5.41 -23.14 3.62
C ALA A 131 -4.83 -21.78 4.05
N VAL A 132 -5.62 -20.70 4.00
CA VAL A 132 -5.20 -19.34 4.32
C VAL A 132 -5.88 -18.85 5.60
N PRO A 133 -5.16 -18.80 6.74
CA PRO A 133 -5.73 -18.38 8.01
C PRO A 133 -6.26 -16.95 7.94
N SER A 134 -7.47 -16.73 8.46
CA SER A 134 -8.16 -15.44 8.49
C SER A 134 -8.61 -15.06 9.91
N GLY A 135 -9.02 -13.80 10.10
CA GLY A 135 -9.50 -13.29 11.39
C GLY A 135 -8.43 -12.65 12.28
N LEU A 136 -8.86 -12.10 13.43
CA LEU A 136 -7.99 -11.33 14.33
C LEU A 136 -7.05 -12.20 15.20
N GLY A 137 -7.39 -13.43 15.45
CA GLY A 137 -6.65 -14.36 16.35
C GLY A 137 -6.10 -15.60 15.65
N GLY A 138 -6.19 -15.70 14.33
CA GLY A 138 -5.66 -16.81 13.56
C GLY A 138 -4.14 -16.85 13.59
N GLY A 139 -3.57 -18.07 13.70
CA GLY A 139 -2.14 -18.28 13.45
C GLY A 139 -1.81 -18.03 11.99
N GLY A 140 -0.51 -17.88 11.68
CA GLY A 140 -0.03 -17.79 10.29
C GLY A 140 0.13 -19.17 9.65
N VAL A 141 0.51 -19.16 8.38
CA VAL A 141 0.92 -20.38 7.64
C VAL A 141 2.16 -21.02 8.27
N LEU A 142 3.01 -20.20 8.89
CA LEU A 142 4.21 -20.66 9.61
C LEU A 142 4.00 -20.58 11.12
N GLU A 143 4.48 -21.59 11.84
CA GLU A 143 4.60 -21.50 13.29
C GLU A 143 5.64 -20.44 13.65
N GLY A 144 5.31 -19.60 14.64
CA GLY A 144 6.13 -18.47 15.02
C GLY A 144 7.50 -18.88 15.56
N ASP A 145 8.55 -18.67 14.77
CA ASP A 145 9.93 -18.76 15.15
C ASP A 145 10.58 -17.37 15.08
N HIS A 146 11.35 -17.01 16.13
CA HIS A 146 11.97 -15.70 16.22
C HIS A 146 13.02 -15.46 15.12
N GLY A 147 13.79 -16.50 14.77
CA GLY A 147 14.81 -16.42 13.71
C GLY A 147 14.17 -16.23 12.33
N ILE A 148 13.04 -16.88 12.08
CA ILE A 148 12.24 -16.69 10.86
C ILE A 148 11.72 -15.27 10.78
N LEU A 149 11.18 -14.73 11.86
CA LEU A 149 10.70 -13.35 11.89
C LEU A 149 11.82 -12.33 11.61
N GLU A 150 12.99 -12.46 12.28
CA GLU A 150 14.12 -11.55 12.05
C GLU A 150 14.58 -11.59 10.60
N SER A 151 14.68 -12.79 10.00
CA SER A 151 15.04 -12.93 8.58
C SER A 151 14.02 -12.29 7.65
N ALA A 152 12.73 -12.43 7.95
CA ALA A 152 11.65 -11.79 7.19
C ALA A 152 11.71 -10.26 7.28
N LEU A 153 11.96 -9.71 8.48
CA LEU A 153 12.10 -8.27 8.71
C LEU A 153 13.29 -7.66 7.96
N GLU A 154 14.41 -8.38 7.93
CA GLU A 154 15.64 -7.90 7.30
C GLU A 154 15.63 -8.05 5.79
N ARG A 155 15.12 -9.19 5.27
CA ARG A 155 15.37 -9.65 3.90
C ARG A 155 14.14 -9.73 3.02
N GLY A 156 12.94 -9.52 3.56
CA GLY A 156 11.71 -9.52 2.78
C GLY A 156 11.53 -10.79 1.94
N VAL A 157 11.10 -10.64 0.68
CA VAL A 157 10.81 -11.77 -0.22
C VAL A 157 12.06 -12.57 -0.61
N GLU A 158 13.27 -12.00 -0.49
CA GLU A 158 14.52 -12.77 -0.72
C GLU A 158 14.63 -13.94 0.28
N TRP A 159 14.20 -13.74 1.53
CA TRP A 159 14.11 -14.83 2.48
C TRP A 159 13.10 -15.90 2.02
N CYS A 160 11.97 -15.51 1.47
CA CYS A 160 10.99 -16.46 0.92
C CYS A 160 11.57 -17.29 -0.23
N LEU A 161 12.37 -16.67 -1.11
CA LEU A 161 13.03 -17.37 -2.21
C LEU A 161 13.99 -18.45 -1.69
N GLU A 162 14.85 -18.14 -0.72
CA GLU A 162 15.76 -19.10 -0.12
C GLU A 162 15.06 -20.22 0.67
N ALA A 163 13.93 -19.88 1.30
CA ALA A 163 13.13 -20.84 2.06
C ALA A 163 12.19 -21.69 1.17
N GLY A 164 12.14 -21.45 -0.14
CA GLY A 164 11.32 -22.21 -1.09
C GLY A 164 9.84 -21.77 -1.13
N TYR A 165 9.51 -20.59 -0.64
CA TYR A 165 8.16 -20.01 -0.68
C TYR A 165 7.95 -19.01 -1.84
N ALA A 166 8.99 -18.70 -2.61
CA ALA A 166 8.97 -17.81 -3.74
C ALA A 166 9.79 -18.36 -4.90
N VAL A 167 9.60 -17.81 -6.07
CA VAL A 167 10.46 -17.97 -7.25
C VAL A 167 11.05 -16.61 -7.65
N GLU A 168 12.10 -16.58 -8.48
CA GLU A 168 12.79 -15.34 -8.86
C GLU A 168 11.84 -14.31 -9.49
N SER A 169 10.93 -14.76 -10.34
CA SER A 169 9.94 -13.88 -10.96
C SER A 169 8.99 -13.21 -9.95
N ASP A 170 8.76 -13.79 -8.77
CA ASP A 170 7.96 -13.15 -7.73
C ASP A 170 8.64 -11.88 -7.18
N LEU A 171 9.98 -11.87 -7.12
CA LEU A 171 10.72 -10.68 -6.71
C LEU A 171 10.68 -9.61 -7.80
N GLU A 172 10.91 -10.02 -9.05
CA GLU A 172 10.93 -9.11 -10.21
C GLU A 172 9.59 -8.38 -10.41
N HIS A 173 8.48 -9.02 -10.05
CA HIS A 173 7.14 -8.46 -10.14
C HIS A 173 6.61 -7.90 -8.80
N CYS A 174 7.49 -7.65 -7.84
CA CYS A 174 7.17 -7.00 -6.58
C CYS A 174 7.74 -5.58 -6.56
N GLU A 175 7.00 -4.63 -5.98
CA GLU A 175 7.50 -3.27 -5.76
C GLU A 175 8.82 -3.32 -4.98
N ASP A 176 9.84 -2.56 -5.40
CA ASP A 176 11.22 -2.57 -4.86
C ASP A 176 11.85 -3.98 -4.80
N ASN A 177 11.49 -4.89 -5.70
CA ASN A 177 11.90 -6.30 -5.72
C ASN A 177 11.60 -7.04 -4.38
N GLY A 178 10.56 -6.62 -3.66
CA GLY A 178 10.11 -7.25 -2.43
C GLY A 178 11.02 -7.07 -1.23
N VAL A 179 11.95 -6.12 -1.25
CA VAL A 179 12.87 -5.87 -0.12
C VAL A 179 13.21 -4.39 0.06
N ARG A 180 13.10 -3.91 1.30
CA ARG A 180 13.64 -2.60 1.72
C ARG A 180 15.00 -2.82 2.38
N ARG A 181 16.05 -2.31 1.75
CA ARG A 181 17.43 -2.43 2.26
C ARG A 181 17.70 -1.52 3.47
N ASP A 182 16.87 -0.48 3.66
CA ASP A 182 16.94 0.42 4.82
C ASP A 182 16.28 -0.18 6.08
N ALA A 183 15.85 -1.43 6.05
CA ALA A 183 15.21 -2.10 7.17
C ALA A 183 16.16 -2.22 8.36
N ASP A 184 15.66 -1.85 9.53
CA ASP A 184 16.35 -2.01 10.82
C ASP A 184 15.46 -2.84 11.77
N PRO A 185 15.63 -4.17 11.81
CA PRO A 185 14.90 -5.03 12.71
C PRO A 185 15.10 -4.68 14.20
N ASP A 186 16.27 -4.15 14.59
CA ASP A 186 16.56 -3.77 15.98
C ASP A 186 15.73 -2.55 16.44
N ALA A 187 15.33 -1.70 15.49
CA ALA A 187 14.43 -0.58 15.76
C ALA A 187 12.96 -1.00 15.92
N VAL A 188 12.60 -2.23 15.55
CA VAL A 188 11.23 -2.75 15.71
C VAL A 188 10.99 -3.10 17.19
N PRO A 189 9.98 -2.49 17.85
CA PRO A 189 9.69 -2.79 19.25
C PRO A 189 9.37 -4.27 19.48
N GLN A 190 9.91 -4.85 20.57
CA GLN A 190 9.72 -6.28 20.90
C GLN A 190 8.23 -6.67 20.92
N ARG A 191 7.37 -5.81 21.47
CA ARG A 191 5.93 -6.06 21.51
C ARG A 191 5.31 -6.14 20.10
N ALA A 192 5.85 -5.41 19.10
CA ALA A 192 5.43 -5.52 17.72
C ALA A 192 5.88 -6.85 17.12
N LYS A 193 7.11 -7.28 17.39
CA LYS A 193 7.63 -8.59 17.00
C LYS A 193 6.79 -9.74 17.59
N ASP A 194 6.48 -9.69 18.90
CA ASP A 194 5.65 -10.68 19.60
C ASP A 194 4.25 -10.82 18.97
N ARG A 195 3.67 -9.70 18.49
CA ARG A 195 2.37 -9.72 17.80
C ARG A 195 2.45 -10.25 16.37
N GLY A 196 3.54 -10.01 15.67
CA GLY A 196 3.73 -10.37 14.26
C GLY A 196 4.14 -11.83 14.07
N GLN A 197 4.97 -12.37 14.94
CA GLN A 197 5.62 -13.68 14.73
C GLN A 197 4.67 -14.84 14.44
N ASN A 198 3.46 -14.83 15.00
CA ASN A 198 2.45 -15.85 14.78
C ASN A 198 1.45 -15.49 13.67
N GLN A 199 1.67 -14.40 12.91
CA GLN A 199 0.73 -13.91 11.90
C GLN A 199 1.29 -13.96 10.47
N MET A 200 2.48 -14.51 10.25
CA MET A 200 3.06 -14.65 8.91
C MET A 200 2.27 -15.62 8.04
N GLY A 201 1.84 -15.16 6.86
CA GLY A 201 0.97 -15.91 5.97
C GLY A 201 -0.49 -15.92 6.42
N SER A 202 -0.96 -14.89 7.15
CA SER A 202 -2.36 -14.77 7.54
C SER A 202 -3.03 -13.57 6.85
N LEU A 203 -4.29 -13.76 6.47
CA LEU A 203 -5.07 -12.74 5.76
C LEU A 203 -5.53 -11.63 6.69
N GLY A 204 -6.09 -11.95 7.83
CA GLY A 204 -6.60 -10.99 8.80
C GLY A 204 -8.09 -10.72 8.69
N SER A 205 -8.47 -9.47 8.92
CA SER A 205 -9.87 -9.02 8.96
C SER A 205 -10.00 -7.57 8.48
N GLY A 206 -11.21 -7.06 8.46
CA GLY A 206 -11.51 -5.70 7.99
C GLY A 206 -11.56 -5.68 6.45
N ASN A 207 -10.81 -4.78 5.84
CA ASN A 207 -10.71 -4.63 4.38
C ASN A 207 -9.74 -5.61 3.71
N HIS A 208 -9.13 -6.56 4.46
CA HIS A 208 -8.27 -7.58 3.90
C HIS A 208 -9.09 -8.72 3.29
N PHE A 209 -8.69 -9.17 2.11
CA PHE A 209 -9.37 -10.25 1.40
C PHE A 209 -8.41 -11.04 0.50
N LEU A 210 -8.83 -12.25 0.14
CA LEU A 210 -8.33 -13.05 -0.96
C LEU A 210 -9.53 -13.36 -1.86
N GLU A 211 -9.49 -12.93 -3.10
CA GLU A 211 -10.57 -13.10 -4.05
C GLU A 211 -10.09 -13.78 -5.34
N VAL A 212 -10.86 -14.75 -5.80
CA VAL A 212 -10.74 -15.29 -7.16
C VAL A 212 -11.66 -14.46 -8.05
N GLN A 213 -11.09 -13.79 -9.02
CA GLN A 213 -11.78 -12.82 -9.86
C GLN A 213 -11.69 -13.23 -11.33
N ARG A 214 -12.56 -12.66 -12.14
CA ARG A 214 -12.54 -12.79 -13.60
C ARG A 214 -12.26 -11.44 -14.24
N VAL A 215 -11.37 -11.38 -15.22
CA VAL A 215 -11.21 -10.19 -16.07
C VAL A 215 -12.48 -10.00 -16.89
N ALA A 216 -13.32 -9.05 -16.49
CA ALA A 216 -14.62 -8.83 -17.08
C ALA A 216 -14.55 -8.05 -18.40
N GLU A 217 -13.64 -7.07 -18.47
CA GLU A 217 -13.50 -6.17 -19.61
C GLU A 217 -12.05 -5.67 -19.73
N VAL A 218 -11.59 -5.52 -20.97
CA VAL A 218 -10.29 -4.95 -21.32
C VAL A 218 -10.54 -3.63 -22.06
N PHE A 219 -10.13 -2.52 -21.45
CA PHE A 219 -10.31 -1.17 -22.00
C PHE A 219 -9.15 -0.73 -22.91
N ASP A 220 -7.94 -1.22 -22.65
CA ASP A 220 -6.72 -0.96 -23.42
C ASP A 220 -6.05 -2.29 -23.76
N PRO A 221 -6.32 -2.85 -24.97
CA PRO A 221 -5.78 -4.17 -25.36
C PRO A 221 -4.26 -4.22 -25.40
N GLU A 222 -3.58 -3.14 -25.80
CA GLU A 222 -2.12 -3.09 -25.90
C GLU A 222 -1.47 -3.18 -24.52
N THR A 223 -1.98 -2.41 -23.55
CA THR A 223 -1.51 -2.48 -22.16
C THR A 223 -1.86 -3.83 -21.53
N ALA A 224 -3.05 -4.36 -21.77
CA ALA A 224 -3.46 -5.66 -21.23
C ALA A 224 -2.59 -6.80 -21.75
N GLU A 225 -2.25 -6.82 -23.04
CA GLU A 225 -1.32 -7.79 -23.65
C GLU A 225 0.06 -7.71 -23.00
N ALA A 226 0.58 -6.49 -22.80
CA ALA A 226 1.88 -6.29 -22.15
C ALA A 226 1.89 -6.74 -20.67
N TYR A 227 0.74 -6.69 -19.98
CA TYR A 227 0.57 -7.20 -18.63
C TYR A 227 0.22 -8.69 -18.58
N GLY A 228 -0.04 -9.32 -19.72
CA GLY A 228 -0.50 -10.71 -19.82
C GLY A 228 -1.90 -10.90 -19.24
N LEU A 229 -2.79 -9.94 -19.49
CA LEU A 229 -4.20 -9.99 -19.09
C LEU A 229 -5.09 -10.07 -20.31
N GLU A 230 -6.08 -10.96 -20.27
CA GLU A 230 -7.09 -11.11 -21.32
C GLU A 230 -8.50 -11.22 -20.74
N ALA A 231 -9.49 -10.95 -21.57
CA ALA A 231 -10.89 -11.07 -21.17
C ALA A 231 -11.24 -12.52 -20.81
N ASP A 232 -12.07 -12.71 -19.79
CA ASP A 232 -12.51 -13.99 -19.24
C ASP A 232 -11.46 -14.79 -18.46
N GLN A 233 -10.21 -14.29 -18.37
CA GLN A 233 -9.13 -14.88 -17.58
C GLN A 233 -9.47 -14.88 -16.07
N VAL A 234 -9.11 -15.95 -15.38
CA VAL A 234 -9.18 -16.05 -13.91
C VAL A 234 -7.91 -15.44 -13.32
N VAL A 235 -8.08 -14.55 -12.36
CA VAL A 235 -6.98 -13.94 -11.58
C VAL A 235 -7.27 -14.07 -10.10
N VAL A 236 -6.24 -13.99 -9.26
CA VAL A 236 -6.40 -13.97 -7.80
C VAL A 236 -5.87 -12.67 -7.25
N LEU A 237 -6.68 -11.97 -6.47
CA LEU A 237 -6.31 -10.72 -5.81
C LEU A 237 -6.17 -10.95 -4.30
N ILE A 238 -5.01 -10.57 -3.75
CA ILE A 238 -4.70 -10.64 -2.33
C ILE A 238 -4.51 -9.22 -1.81
N HIS A 239 -5.34 -8.81 -0.86
CA HIS A 239 -5.23 -7.53 -0.15
C HIS A 239 -4.88 -7.80 1.32
N CYS A 240 -3.65 -7.49 1.71
CA CYS A 240 -3.15 -7.72 3.06
C CYS A 240 -1.94 -6.84 3.37
N GLY A 241 -1.58 -6.71 4.67
CA GLY A 241 -0.49 -5.85 5.13
C GLY A 241 0.36 -6.48 6.23
N SER A 242 0.96 -5.62 7.06
CA SER A 242 1.89 -5.99 8.14
C SER A 242 1.22 -6.51 9.42
N ARG A 243 -0.09 -6.70 9.39
CA ARG A 243 -0.84 -7.30 10.48
C ARG A 243 -0.61 -6.57 11.82
N GLY A 244 -0.65 -7.32 12.92
CA GLY A 244 -0.43 -6.78 14.26
C GLY A 244 0.96 -6.19 14.51
N LEU A 245 1.97 -6.56 13.71
CA LEU A 245 3.31 -6.00 13.80
C LEU A 245 3.29 -4.51 13.44
N GLY A 246 2.86 -4.13 12.25
CA GLY A 246 2.80 -2.74 11.80
C GLY A 246 1.91 -1.88 12.68
N HIS A 247 0.74 -2.42 13.08
CA HIS A 247 -0.18 -1.71 13.96
C HIS A 247 0.47 -1.37 15.32
N GLN A 248 1.17 -2.32 15.95
CA GLN A 248 1.83 -2.09 17.23
C GLN A 248 3.02 -1.14 17.09
N LEU A 249 3.80 -1.28 16.01
CA LEU A 249 4.92 -0.41 15.69
C LEU A 249 4.45 1.05 15.56
N CYS A 250 3.45 1.31 14.72
CA CYS A 250 2.88 2.64 14.53
C CYS A 250 2.41 3.24 15.86
N THR A 251 1.66 2.48 16.66
CA THR A 251 1.18 2.92 17.98
C THR A 251 2.32 3.35 18.92
N GLU A 252 3.42 2.58 18.97
CA GLU A 252 4.54 2.89 19.86
C GLU A 252 5.36 4.08 19.39
N TYR A 253 5.59 4.19 18.08
CA TYR A 253 6.33 5.32 17.53
C TYR A 253 5.54 6.64 17.62
N LEU A 254 4.22 6.62 17.39
CA LEU A 254 3.37 7.81 17.65
C LEU A 254 3.55 8.31 19.08
N ARG A 255 3.45 7.43 20.08
CA ARG A 255 3.64 7.81 21.49
C ARG A 255 5.04 8.34 21.78
N ARG A 256 6.10 7.73 21.21
CA ARG A 256 7.49 8.20 21.36
C ARG A 256 7.66 9.60 20.75
N ILE A 257 7.09 9.82 19.57
CA ILE A 257 7.13 11.09 18.83
C ILE A 257 6.38 12.18 19.61
N GLU A 258 5.17 11.91 20.09
CA GLU A 258 4.39 12.83 20.91
C GLU A 258 5.16 13.27 22.16
N THR A 259 5.90 12.34 22.77
CA THR A 259 6.70 12.65 23.97
C THR A 259 7.97 13.45 23.63
N ALA A 260 8.72 13.02 22.61
CA ALA A 260 10.03 13.61 22.29
C ALA A 260 9.93 14.94 21.53
N HIS A 261 8.87 15.12 20.75
CA HIS A 261 8.66 16.27 19.87
C HIS A 261 7.35 17.00 20.16
N SER A 262 6.94 17.07 21.42
CA SER A 262 5.66 17.67 21.85
C SER A 262 5.44 19.08 21.31
N GLY A 263 6.47 19.93 21.25
CA GLY A 263 6.37 21.28 20.69
C GLY A 263 6.01 21.32 19.20
N LEU A 264 6.47 20.34 18.41
CA LEU A 264 6.07 20.19 17.01
C LEU A 264 4.63 19.69 16.94
N VAL A 265 4.28 18.67 17.72
CA VAL A 265 2.96 18.06 17.73
C VAL A 265 1.89 19.05 18.19
N ASP A 266 2.17 19.86 19.19
CA ASP A 266 1.25 20.90 19.69
C ASP A 266 1.05 22.06 18.69
N ALA A 267 1.98 22.25 17.75
CA ALA A 267 1.85 23.24 16.67
C ALA A 267 1.06 22.72 15.46
N LEU A 268 0.77 21.41 15.38
CA LEU A 268 -0.06 20.85 14.32
C LEU A 268 -1.55 20.99 14.66
N PRO A 269 -2.41 21.21 13.68
CA PRO A 269 -3.87 21.32 13.89
C PRO A 269 -4.50 20.00 14.34
N ASP A 270 -3.84 18.87 14.05
CA ASP A 270 -4.29 17.54 14.46
C ASP A 270 -3.10 16.73 15.01
N LYS A 271 -3.22 16.28 16.27
CA LYS A 271 -2.18 15.48 16.94
C LYS A 271 -2.00 14.08 16.32
N GLU A 272 -2.99 13.60 15.61
CA GLU A 272 -2.89 12.35 14.84
C GLU A 272 -1.86 12.42 13.71
N LEU A 273 -1.45 13.65 13.32
CA LEU A 273 -0.35 13.91 12.37
C LEU A 273 1.02 13.99 13.05
N ALA A 274 1.14 13.59 14.32
CA ALA A 274 2.41 13.61 15.04
C ALA A 274 3.57 13.16 14.15
N ALA A 275 4.65 13.95 14.12
CA ALA A 275 5.75 13.77 13.20
C ALA A 275 7.11 13.97 13.89
N ALA A 276 8.10 13.19 13.48
CA ALA A 276 9.48 13.37 13.89
C ALA A 276 10.25 14.20 12.85
N PRO A 277 11.03 15.22 13.26
CA PRO A 277 11.86 15.99 12.34
C PRO A 277 12.84 15.09 11.60
N ALA A 278 12.98 15.30 10.28
CA ALA A 278 13.97 14.61 9.46
C ALA A 278 15.38 14.77 10.05
N GLY A 279 16.21 13.73 9.96
CA GLY A 279 17.54 13.68 10.55
C GLY A 279 17.58 13.53 12.08
N SER A 280 16.44 13.51 12.76
CA SER A 280 16.40 13.14 14.18
C SER A 280 16.58 11.63 14.37
N GLN A 281 17.22 11.24 15.48
CA GLN A 281 17.41 9.82 15.81
C GLN A 281 16.08 9.04 15.81
N LEU A 282 14.99 9.69 16.24
CA LEU A 282 13.67 9.04 16.27
C LEU A 282 13.05 8.89 14.88
N ALA A 283 13.29 9.84 13.96
CA ALA A 283 12.86 9.74 12.56
C ALA A 283 13.58 8.59 11.84
N GLU A 284 14.90 8.49 12.01
CA GLU A 284 15.71 7.42 11.42
C GLU A 284 15.32 6.05 11.98
N ALA A 285 15.15 5.94 13.29
CA ALA A 285 14.69 4.70 13.92
C ALA A 285 13.29 4.29 13.45
N TYR A 286 12.36 5.25 13.32
CA TYR A 286 11.04 4.96 12.77
C TYR A 286 11.10 4.51 11.32
N TYR A 287 11.91 5.18 10.49
CA TYR A 287 12.05 4.83 9.07
C TYR A 287 12.61 3.41 8.90
N GLY A 288 13.66 3.06 9.63
CA GLY A 288 14.23 1.71 9.61
C GLY A 288 13.25 0.63 10.09
N ALA A 289 12.54 0.89 11.20
CA ALA A 289 11.51 -0.01 11.72
C ALA A 289 10.32 -0.15 10.75
N MET A 290 9.90 0.93 10.10
CA MET A 290 8.87 0.91 9.07
C MET A 290 9.33 0.07 7.86
N CYS A 291 10.56 0.22 7.40
CA CYS A 291 11.11 -0.59 6.32
C CYS A 291 11.13 -2.09 6.67
N ALA A 292 11.44 -2.45 7.92
CA ALA A 292 11.32 -3.83 8.40
C ALA A 292 9.87 -4.34 8.39
N ALA A 293 8.90 -3.51 8.79
CA ALA A 293 7.48 -3.86 8.71
C ALA A 293 6.99 -3.99 7.25
N ILE A 294 7.56 -3.21 6.32
CA ILE A 294 7.30 -3.34 4.88
C ILE A 294 7.75 -4.71 4.38
N ASN A 295 8.96 -5.12 4.74
CA ASN A 295 9.49 -6.45 4.41
C ASN A 295 8.58 -7.57 4.94
N PHE A 296 8.15 -7.45 6.19
CA PHE A 296 7.21 -8.40 6.78
C PHE A 296 5.90 -8.51 6.00
N ALA A 297 5.32 -7.39 5.56
CA ALA A 297 4.06 -7.41 4.82
C ALA A 297 4.21 -8.06 3.43
N TRP A 298 5.32 -7.86 2.74
CA TRP A 298 5.61 -8.58 1.51
C TRP A 298 5.78 -10.08 1.73
N VAL A 299 6.50 -10.49 2.79
CA VAL A 299 6.59 -11.91 3.20
C VAL A 299 5.21 -12.47 3.50
N ASN A 300 4.37 -11.73 4.20
CA ASN A 300 3.01 -12.15 4.51
C ASN A 300 2.20 -12.45 3.24
N ARG A 301 2.19 -11.55 2.25
CA ARG A 301 1.51 -11.76 0.96
C ARG A 301 2.17 -12.88 0.15
N GLN A 302 3.49 -13.05 0.22
CA GLN A 302 4.20 -14.13 -0.47
C GLN A 302 3.83 -15.52 0.07
N LEU A 303 3.72 -15.68 1.38
CA LEU A 303 3.29 -16.94 2.01
C LEU A 303 1.83 -17.27 1.66
N ILE A 304 0.95 -16.26 1.59
CA ILE A 304 -0.42 -16.43 1.10
C ILE A 304 -0.41 -16.88 -0.37
N THR A 305 0.43 -16.26 -1.22
CA THR A 305 0.61 -16.64 -2.62
C THR A 305 1.04 -18.11 -2.77
N HIS A 306 2.04 -18.52 -1.98
CA HIS A 306 2.53 -19.90 -1.97
C HIS A 306 1.40 -20.89 -1.63
N ARG A 307 0.58 -20.60 -0.62
CA ARG A 307 -0.58 -21.43 -0.27
C ARG A 307 -1.66 -21.41 -1.34
N THR A 308 -1.94 -20.28 -1.92
CA THR A 308 -2.90 -20.16 -3.03
C THR A 308 -2.49 -21.01 -4.22
N ARG A 309 -1.21 -20.98 -4.62
CA ARG A 309 -0.66 -21.82 -5.69
C ARG A 309 -0.84 -23.31 -5.38
N ALA A 310 -0.55 -23.74 -4.13
CA ALA A 310 -0.75 -25.12 -3.73
C ALA A 310 -2.22 -25.57 -3.79
N VAL A 311 -3.15 -24.73 -3.34
CA VAL A 311 -4.59 -25.03 -3.40
C VAL A 311 -5.06 -25.17 -4.84
N PHE A 312 -4.67 -24.27 -5.74
CA PHE A 312 -5.02 -24.36 -7.14
C PHE A 312 -4.47 -25.65 -7.78
N ALA A 313 -3.20 -25.98 -7.49
CA ALA A 313 -2.59 -27.21 -7.96
C ALA A 313 -3.37 -28.45 -7.51
N ASP A 314 -3.79 -28.51 -6.25
CA ASP A 314 -4.57 -29.63 -5.72
C ASP A 314 -5.96 -29.72 -6.32
N VAL A 315 -6.68 -28.58 -6.45
CA VAL A 315 -8.04 -28.55 -6.99
C VAL A 315 -8.07 -28.88 -8.49
N PHE A 316 -7.12 -28.38 -9.26
CA PHE A 316 -7.09 -28.61 -10.73
C PHE A 316 -6.31 -29.86 -11.12
N GLY A 317 -5.48 -30.42 -10.25
CA GLY A 317 -4.69 -31.63 -10.49
C GLY A 317 -3.50 -31.40 -11.42
N GLU A 318 -3.03 -30.15 -11.52
CA GLU A 318 -1.89 -29.71 -12.32
C GLU A 318 -0.95 -28.86 -11.49
N SER A 319 0.34 -28.75 -11.87
CA SER A 319 1.24 -27.88 -11.14
C SER A 319 0.84 -26.40 -11.32
N TRP A 320 1.14 -25.57 -10.34
CA TRP A 320 0.82 -24.13 -10.42
C TRP A 320 1.52 -23.45 -11.63
N GLU A 321 2.68 -23.96 -12.04
CA GLU A 321 3.38 -23.49 -13.24
C GLU A 321 2.59 -23.84 -14.52
N ALA A 322 2.03 -25.04 -14.59
CA ALA A 322 1.19 -25.47 -15.70
C ALA A 322 -0.13 -24.70 -15.76
N LEU A 323 -0.61 -24.18 -14.64
CA LEU A 323 -1.77 -23.30 -14.54
C LEU A 323 -1.43 -21.82 -14.81
N GLY A 324 -0.17 -21.49 -15.13
CA GLY A 324 0.28 -20.13 -15.42
C GLY A 324 0.16 -19.16 -14.25
N MET A 325 0.27 -19.66 -12.98
CA MET A 325 0.05 -18.83 -11.79
C MET A 325 1.24 -17.92 -11.49
N GLU A 326 1.42 -16.92 -12.32
CA GLU A 326 2.48 -15.92 -12.21
C GLU A 326 2.00 -14.66 -11.50
N LEU A 327 2.91 -14.01 -10.77
CA LEU A 327 2.64 -12.71 -10.18
C LEU A 327 2.55 -11.64 -11.27
N LEU A 328 1.41 -10.94 -11.38
CA LEU A 328 1.34 -9.73 -12.19
C LEU A 328 2.13 -8.61 -11.52
N TYR A 329 1.73 -8.23 -10.33
CA TYR A 329 2.44 -7.21 -9.55
C TYR A 329 2.00 -7.23 -8.08
N ASP A 330 2.88 -6.72 -7.20
CA ASP A 330 2.60 -6.42 -5.80
C ASP A 330 2.91 -4.95 -5.53
N VAL A 331 1.93 -4.19 -5.06
CA VAL A 331 2.06 -2.76 -4.81
C VAL A 331 1.54 -2.38 -3.43
N ALA A 332 2.32 -1.56 -2.72
CA ALA A 332 1.95 -0.98 -1.43
C ALA A 332 1.08 0.27 -1.60
N HIS A 333 0.16 0.51 -0.65
CA HIS A 333 -0.62 1.74 -0.59
C HIS A 333 -0.61 2.44 0.78
N ASN A 334 0.11 1.90 1.79
CA ASN A 334 0.37 2.53 3.09
C ASN A 334 1.87 2.53 3.37
N ILE A 335 2.56 3.57 2.96
CA ILE A 335 4.02 3.58 2.95
C ILE A 335 4.58 5.00 2.93
N ALA A 336 5.80 5.21 3.42
CA ALA A 336 6.62 6.36 3.06
C ALA A 336 7.93 5.87 2.42
N LYS A 337 8.28 6.46 1.29
CA LYS A 337 9.53 6.14 0.57
C LYS A 337 10.35 7.38 0.37
N LYS A 338 11.67 7.24 0.44
CA LYS A 338 12.60 8.24 -0.09
C LYS A 338 12.59 8.13 -1.60
N GLU A 339 12.17 9.19 -2.28
CA GLU A 339 12.06 9.26 -3.73
C GLU A 339 12.61 10.61 -4.21
N VAL A 340 13.30 10.61 -5.35
CA VAL A 340 13.78 11.85 -5.98
C VAL A 340 12.73 12.34 -6.97
N HIS A 341 12.29 13.59 -6.77
CA HIS A 341 11.32 14.26 -7.62
C HIS A 341 11.77 15.66 -7.99
N ASP A 342 11.41 16.13 -9.19
CA ASP A 342 11.53 17.54 -9.54
C ASP A 342 10.56 18.39 -8.71
N VAL A 343 11.13 19.32 -7.95
CA VAL A 343 10.39 20.32 -7.18
C VAL A 343 10.83 21.70 -7.63
N ASP A 344 10.03 22.36 -8.46
CA ASP A 344 10.29 23.70 -9.02
C ASP A 344 11.59 23.80 -9.84
N GLY A 345 11.95 22.72 -10.58
CA GLY A 345 13.16 22.64 -11.41
C GLY A 345 14.41 22.18 -10.67
N GLU A 346 14.27 21.70 -9.43
CA GLU A 346 15.37 21.13 -8.65
C GLU A 346 15.00 19.70 -8.23
N ASP A 347 15.91 18.74 -8.45
CA ASP A 347 15.78 17.39 -7.92
C ASP A 347 15.91 17.41 -6.40
N ARG A 348 14.89 16.92 -5.71
CA ARG A 348 14.85 16.82 -4.24
C ARG A 348 14.47 15.42 -3.80
N GLU A 349 15.16 14.95 -2.77
CA GLU A 349 14.76 13.73 -2.08
C GLU A 349 13.61 14.04 -1.11
N LEU A 350 12.53 13.31 -1.25
CA LEU A 350 11.31 13.47 -0.44
C LEU A 350 10.95 12.18 0.26
N TYR A 351 10.47 12.26 1.48
CA TYR A 351 9.61 11.23 2.06
C TYR A 351 8.23 11.35 1.40
N VAL A 352 7.93 10.49 0.44
CA VAL A 352 6.61 10.45 -0.20
C VAL A 352 5.70 9.53 0.61
N HIS A 353 4.86 10.17 1.44
CA HIS A 353 3.85 9.47 2.24
C HIS A 353 2.65 9.12 1.36
N ARG A 354 2.21 7.88 1.44
CA ARG A 354 1.01 7.36 0.78
C ARG A 354 0.17 6.61 1.80
N LYS A 355 -1.11 6.92 1.86
CA LYS A 355 -2.09 6.25 2.70
C LYS A 355 -3.33 5.92 1.89
N GLY A 356 -3.55 4.64 1.60
CA GLY A 356 -4.57 4.21 0.66
C GLY A 356 -4.31 4.69 -0.77
N ALA A 357 -3.05 4.96 -1.12
CA ALA A 357 -2.66 5.45 -2.44
C ALA A 357 -1.41 4.72 -2.94
N THR A 358 -1.41 4.27 -4.17
CA THR A 358 -0.32 3.53 -4.78
C THR A 358 0.62 4.42 -5.59
N ARG A 359 1.88 3.98 -5.74
CA ARG A 359 2.80 4.54 -6.73
C ARG A 359 2.31 4.20 -8.14
N ALA A 360 2.39 5.15 -9.05
CA ALA A 360 1.92 5.00 -10.44
C ALA A 360 2.91 5.62 -11.42
N PHE A 361 4.14 5.08 -11.47
CA PHE A 361 5.18 5.62 -12.32
C PHE A 361 4.96 5.30 -13.80
N PRO A 362 5.20 6.29 -14.71
CA PRO A 362 5.16 6.10 -16.14
C PRO A 362 6.28 5.18 -16.64
N SER A 363 6.20 4.82 -17.90
CA SER A 363 7.28 4.15 -18.63
C SER A 363 8.61 4.91 -18.53
N GLY A 364 9.72 4.15 -18.58
CA GLY A 364 11.09 4.70 -18.55
C GLY A 364 11.63 5.05 -17.16
N ARG A 365 10.84 4.96 -16.11
CA ARG A 365 11.34 5.15 -14.74
C ARG A 365 12.15 3.93 -14.28
N PRO A 366 13.33 4.13 -13.66
CA PRO A 366 14.19 3.02 -13.22
C PRO A 366 13.56 2.16 -12.13
N GLU A 367 12.62 2.70 -11.36
CA GLU A 367 11.91 1.98 -10.29
C GLU A 367 10.80 1.06 -10.79
N VAL A 368 10.43 1.16 -12.08
CA VAL A 368 9.48 0.25 -12.73
C VAL A 368 10.21 -1.03 -13.09
N PRO A 369 9.68 -2.23 -12.76
CA PRO A 369 10.28 -3.50 -13.14
C PRO A 369 10.62 -3.58 -14.63
N ASP A 370 11.69 -4.30 -14.98
CA ASP A 370 12.15 -4.40 -16.37
C ASP A 370 11.04 -4.92 -17.31
N ALA A 371 10.23 -5.87 -16.84
CA ALA A 371 9.10 -6.42 -17.59
C ALA A 371 8.04 -5.35 -18.00
N TYR A 372 7.95 -4.26 -17.26
CA TYR A 372 6.96 -3.20 -17.48
C TYR A 372 7.57 -1.84 -17.80
N ARG A 373 8.90 -1.75 -17.92
CA ARG A 373 9.63 -0.47 -18.08
C ARG A 373 9.17 0.34 -19.29
N ASP A 374 8.86 -0.33 -20.38
CA ASP A 374 8.41 0.32 -21.62
C ASP A 374 6.91 0.67 -21.61
N VAL A 375 6.14 0.06 -20.71
CA VAL A 375 4.68 0.25 -20.61
C VAL A 375 4.33 1.24 -19.51
N GLY A 376 4.89 1.05 -18.32
CA GLY A 376 4.57 1.75 -17.09
C GLY A 376 4.24 0.77 -15.97
N GLN A 377 4.23 1.23 -14.72
CA GLN A 377 3.97 0.41 -13.56
C GLN A 377 2.53 -0.10 -13.56
N PRO A 378 2.25 -1.40 -13.34
CA PRO A 378 0.90 -1.86 -13.05
C PRO A 378 0.38 -1.22 -11.76
N VAL A 379 -0.82 -0.64 -11.80
CA VAL A 379 -1.49 -0.02 -10.67
C VAL A 379 -2.77 -0.79 -10.39
N ILE A 380 -2.80 -1.48 -9.25
CA ILE A 380 -3.92 -2.35 -8.90
C ILE A 380 -4.80 -1.60 -7.89
N ILE A 381 -6.05 -1.36 -8.27
CA ILE A 381 -7.04 -0.70 -7.43
C ILE A 381 -8.05 -1.76 -6.98
N PRO A 382 -8.04 -2.14 -5.69
CA PRO A 382 -8.98 -3.12 -5.18
C PRO A 382 -10.37 -2.51 -5.02
N GLY A 383 -11.40 -3.18 -5.52
CA GLY A 383 -12.79 -2.85 -5.23
C GLY A 383 -13.29 -3.51 -3.95
N SER A 384 -14.42 -3.07 -3.45
CA SER A 384 -15.17 -3.79 -2.40
C SER A 384 -15.99 -4.91 -3.02
N MET A 385 -16.46 -5.86 -2.19
CA MET A 385 -17.36 -6.93 -2.65
C MET A 385 -18.60 -6.34 -3.36
N GLY A 386 -18.78 -6.71 -4.63
CA GLY A 386 -19.83 -6.16 -5.48
C GLY A 386 -19.43 -4.94 -6.32
N ALA A 387 -18.24 -4.35 -6.07
CA ALA A 387 -17.62 -3.37 -6.95
C ALA A 387 -16.43 -4.01 -7.67
N GLY A 388 -16.19 -3.64 -8.92
CA GLY A 388 -15.05 -4.17 -9.70
C GLY A 388 -13.71 -3.66 -9.17
N SER A 389 -12.67 -4.50 -9.29
CA SER A 389 -11.27 -4.07 -9.16
C SER A 389 -10.73 -3.65 -10.52
N TYR A 390 -9.70 -2.83 -10.53
CA TYR A 390 -9.11 -2.32 -11.78
C TYR A 390 -7.59 -2.50 -11.78
N VAL A 391 -7.05 -2.85 -12.94
CA VAL A 391 -5.62 -2.76 -13.23
C VAL A 391 -5.44 -1.59 -14.19
N LEU A 392 -4.69 -0.59 -13.77
CA LEU A 392 -4.40 0.61 -14.53
C LEU A 392 -2.91 0.64 -14.89
N ARG A 393 -2.56 1.49 -15.85
CA ARG A 393 -1.18 1.78 -16.21
C ARG A 393 -0.72 3.06 -15.54
N GLY A 394 0.46 3.05 -14.93
CA GLY A 394 1.14 4.24 -14.43
C GLY A 394 1.48 5.20 -15.58
N GLY A 395 1.25 6.52 -15.34
CA GLY A 395 1.41 7.55 -16.36
C GLY A 395 1.74 8.92 -15.78
#